data_75c391823d3dba763a5988a21742264e
#
_entry.id   75c391823d3dba763a5988a21742264e
#
_cell.length_a   1.000
_cell.length_b   1.000
_cell.length_c   1.000
_cell.angle_alpha   90.00
_cell.angle_beta   90.00
_cell.angle_gamma   90.00
#
_symmetry.space_group_name_H-M   'P 1'
#
loop_
_entity.id
_entity.type
_entity.pdbx_description
1 polymer ?
#
loop_
_entity_poly.entity_id
_entity_poly.type
_entity_poly.pdbx_seq_one_letter_code
_entity_poly.pdbx_strand_id
1 'polypeptide(L)'
;MNKIIIINGPNLNLLGNRETDIYGKTTLAEIEQLSKNKANKLNLDINFFQSNSESEIIELIHKAQTDFDGLIINPAAFTHTSIALLDALKTISKPKIEIHLSNIYNREDYRKNSITSNGVDGIICGFGPLSYILAIEALNSLLVN
;
A
#
# COMPACT_ATOMS: atom_id res chain seq x y z
N MET A 1 3.09 -11.26 -18.13
CA MET A 1 3.16 -11.14 -16.65
C MET A 1 2.80 -9.73 -16.26
N ASN A 2 1.80 -9.57 -15.40
CA ASN A 2 1.39 -8.25 -14.91
C ASN A 2 2.41 -7.71 -13.91
N LYS A 3 2.64 -6.39 -13.98
CA LYS A 3 3.59 -5.68 -13.12
C LYS A 3 2.81 -4.83 -12.10
N ILE A 4 3.12 -5.04 -10.83
CA ILE A 4 2.47 -4.35 -9.71
C ILE A 4 3.48 -3.48 -9.01
N ILE A 5 3.11 -2.24 -8.73
CA ILE A 5 3.90 -1.36 -7.88
C ILE A 5 3.29 -1.37 -6.46
N ILE A 6 4.14 -1.56 -5.46
CA ILE A 6 3.76 -1.42 -4.05
C ILE A 6 4.49 -0.22 -3.49
N ILE A 7 3.75 0.75 -3.00
CA ILE A 7 4.28 2.01 -2.47
C ILE A 7 4.03 2.07 -0.97
N ASN A 8 5.08 2.31 -0.21
CA ASN A 8 5.03 2.40 1.25
C ASN A 8 5.40 3.81 1.70
N GLY A 9 4.57 4.38 2.53
CA GLY A 9 4.67 5.77 2.99
C GLY A 9 5.60 5.99 4.17
N PRO A 10 5.47 7.16 4.83
CA PRO A 10 6.42 7.62 5.82
C PRO A 10 6.50 6.70 7.04
N ASN A 11 7.71 6.57 7.56
CA ASN A 11 8.06 5.81 8.75
C ASN A 11 7.96 4.29 8.61
N LEU A 12 7.50 3.77 7.47
CA LEU A 12 7.43 2.32 7.26
C LEU A 12 8.81 1.68 7.15
N ASN A 13 9.84 2.47 6.85
CA ASN A 13 11.23 2.02 6.90
C ASN A 13 11.69 1.63 8.31
N LEU A 14 10.94 2.07 9.35
CA LEU A 14 11.25 1.79 10.75
C LEU A 14 10.47 0.60 11.32
N LEU A 15 9.70 -0.09 10.49
CA LEU A 15 8.95 -1.27 10.95
C LEU A 15 9.87 -2.30 11.59
N GLY A 16 9.36 -2.92 12.67
CA GLY A 16 10.12 -3.87 13.47
C GLY A 16 10.88 -3.23 14.63
N ASN A 17 11.09 -1.91 14.58
CA ASN A 17 11.90 -1.17 15.56
C ASN A 17 11.11 -0.12 16.35
N ARG A 18 9.84 0.15 15.99
CA ARG A 18 9.00 1.14 16.67
C ARG A 18 7.59 0.59 16.87
N GLU A 19 6.97 0.97 17.97
CA GLU A 19 5.56 0.68 18.27
C GLU A 19 5.18 -0.77 17.93
N THR A 20 6.00 -1.73 18.37
CA THR A 20 5.80 -3.15 18.05
C THR A 20 4.48 -3.71 18.56
N ASP A 21 3.88 -3.07 19.57
CA ASP A 21 2.55 -3.44 20.07
C ASP A 21 1.45 -3.16 19.05
N ILE A 22 1.68 -2.19 18.16
CA ILE A 22 0.71 -1.79 17.12
C ILE A 22 1.03 -2.46 15.79
N TYR A 23 2.29 -2.42 15.36
CA TYR A 23 2.71 -2.82 14.01
C TYR A 23 3.39 -4.19 13.97
N GLY A 24 3.73 -4.78 15.14
CA GLY A 24 4.47 -6.04 15.20
C GLY A 24 5.96 -5.85 15.02
N LYS A 25 6.69 -6.97 14.99
CA LYS A 25 8.16 -6.99 14.89
C LYS A 25 8.67 -7.26 13.48
N THR A 26 7.81 -7.53 12.53
CA THR A 26 8.19 -7.81 11.15
C THR A 26 8.72 -6.54 10.50
N THR A 27 9.88 -6.64 9.86
CA THR A 27 10.49 -5.51 9.16
C THR A 27 9.87 -5.32 7.78
N LEU A 28 10.07 -4.13 7.21
CA LEU A 28 9.61 -3.87 5.84
C LEU A 28 10.31 -4.78 4.82
N ALA A 29 11.60 -5.09 5.03
CA ALA A 29 12.33 -6.01 4.15
C ALA A 29 11.71 -7.41 4.17
N GLU A 30 11.27 -7.89 5.33
CA GLU A 30 10.58 -9.18 5.45
C GLU A 30 9.21 -9.14 4.75
N ILE A 31 8.49 -8.03 4.86
CA ILE A 31 7.22 -7.82 4.15
C ILE A 31 7.44 -7.84 2.63
N GLU A 32 8.49 -7.19 2.17
CA GLU A 32 8.85 -7.21 0.75
C GLU A 32 9.07 -8.63 0.26
N GLN A 33 9.82 -9.44 1.03
CA GLN A 33 10.09 -10.82 0.65
C GLN A 33 8.80 -11.67 0.62
N LEU A 34 7.95 -11.51 1.63
CA LEU A 34 6.64 -12.19 1.66
C LEU A 34 5.78 -11.81 0.46
N SER A 35 5.79 -10.53 0.10
CA SER A 35 5.03 -10.01 -1.03
C SER A 35 5.55 -10.59 -2.35
N LYS A 36 6.86 -10.64 -2.53
CA LYS A 36 7.47 -11.22 -3.72
C LYS A 36 7.19 -12.72 -3.84
N ASN A 37 7.23 -13.44 -2.71
CA ASN A 37 6.90 -14.87 -2.70
C ASN A 37 5.45 -15.11 -3.13
N LYS A 38 4.52 -14.29 -2.63
CA LYS A 38 3.10 -14.40 -3.02
C LYS A 38 2.91 -14.07 -4.50
N ALA A 39 3.55 -13.00 -4.96
CA ALA A 39 3.47 -12.58 -6.35
C ALA A 39 3.97 -13.66 -7.30
N ASN A 40 5.08 -14.32 -6.95
CA ASN A 40 5.62 -15.41 -7.77
C ASN A 40 4.62 -16.55 -7.94
N LYS A 41 3.87 -16.89 -6.88
CA LYS A 41 2.85 -17.93 -6.95
C LYS A 41 1.70 -17.57 -7.88
N LEU A 42 1.45 -16.27 -8.05
CA LEU A 42 0.38 -15.75 -8.91
C LEU A 42 0.90 -15.28 -10.28
N ASN A 43 2.17 -15.52 -10.57
CA ASN A 43 2.83 -15.07 -11.80
C ASN A 43 2.72 -13.55 -11.99
N LEU A 44 2.99 -12.80 -10.92
CA LEU A 44 3.03 -11.34 -10.92
C LEU A 44 4.45 -10.86 -10.67
N ASP A 45 4.80 -9.70 -11.22
CA ASP A 45 6.07 -9.03 -10.97
C ASP A 45 5.82 -7.85 -10.02
N ILE A 46 6.50 -7.85 -8.88
CA ILE A 46 6.36 -6.83 -7.84
C ILE A 46 7.56 -5.90 -7.84
N ASN A 47 7.29 -4.59 -7.88
CA ASN A 47 8.26 -3.55 -7.59
C ASN A 47 7.85 -2.85 -6.30
N PHE A 48 8.74 -2.86 -5.31
CA PHE A 48 8.43 -2.48 -3.93
C PHE A 48 9.24 -1.24 -3.55
N PHE A 49 8.57 -0.16 -3.17
CA PHE A 49 9.19 1.13 -2.85
C PHE A 49 8.75 1.62 -1.48
N GLN A 50 9.58 2.46 -0.88
CA GLN A 50 9.25 3.16 0.37
C GLN A 50 9.83 4.58 0.29
N SER A 51 9.07 5.56 0.75
CA SER A 51 9.53 6.94 0.83
C SER A 51 8.83 7.69 1.96
N ASN A 52 9.57 8.62 2.57
CA ASN A 52 9.02 9.58 3.53
C ASN A 52 8.59 10.88 2.85
N SER A 53 8.85 11.02 1.55
CA SER A 53 8.57 12.24 0.80
C SER A 53 7.23 12.14 0.08
N GLU A 54 6.32 13.06 0.40
CA GLU A 54 5.01 13.12 -0.25
C GLU A 54 5.15 13.31 -1.77
N SER A 55 6.06 14.19 -2.21
CA SER A 55 6.26 14.43 -3.64
C SER A 55 6.80 13.21 -4.37
N GLU A 56 7.72 12.48 -3.75
CA GLU A 56 8.26 11.25 -4.33
C GLU A 56 7.17 10.18 -4.47
N ILE A 57 6.31 10.05 -3.46
CA ILE A 57 5.18 9.11 -3.51
C ILE A 57 4.21 9.49 -4.63
N ILE A 58 3.92 10.78 -4.80
CA ILE A 58 3.08 11.26 -5.89
C ILE A 58 3.66 10.85 -7.25
N GLU A 59 4.96 11.00 -7.44
CA GLU A 59 5.60 10.62 -8.69
C GLU A 59 5.56 9.11 -8.93
N LEU A 60 5.70 8.32 -7.86
CA LEU A 60 5.55 6.86 -7.97
C LEU A 60 4.12 6.49 -8.37
N ILE A 61 3.12 7.18 -7.83
CA ILE A 61 1.73 6.98 -8.23
C ILE A 61 1.56 7.29 -9.72
N HIS A 62 2.13 8.40 -10.20
CA HIS A 62 2.06 8.72 -11.63
C HIS A 62 2.66 7.63 -12.50
N LYS A 63 3.77 7.02 -12.07
CA LYS A 63 4.38 5.90 -12.79
C LYS A 63 3.47 4.67 -12.87
N ALA A 64 2.59 4.50 -11.88
CA ALA A 64 1.67 3.38 -11.89
C ALA A 64 0.78 3.39 -13.15
N GLN A 65 0.43 4.56 -13.65
CA GLN A 65 -0.41 4.67 -14.84
C GLN A 65 0.30 4.22 -16.11
N THR A 66 1.59 4.53 -16.25
CA THR A 66 2.33 4.29 -17.49
C THR A 66 3.13 2.99 -17.49
N ASP A 67 3.69 2.61 -16.35
CA ASP A 67 4.69 1.54 -16.27
C ASP A 67 4.19 0.27 -15.57
N PHE A 68 3.01 0.30 -14.97
CA PHE A 68 2.49 -0.81 -14.18
C PHE A 68 1.05 -1.13 -14.55
N ASP A 69 0.61 -2.32 -14.15
CA ASP A 69 -0.75 -2.80 -14.40
C ASP A 69 -1.66 -2.60 -13.19
N GLY A 70 -1.09 -2.44 -12.01
CA GLY A 70 -1.85 -2.21 -10.78
C GLY A 70 -0.99 -1.62 -9.69
N LEU A 71 -1.66 -1.09 -8.66
CA LEU A 71 -1.05 -0.36 -7.54
C LEU A 71 -1.57 -0.85 -6.21
N ILE A 72 -0.65 -1.11 -5.28
CA ILE A 72 -0.96 -1.28 -3.86
C ILE A 72 -0.23 -0.17 -3.12
N ILE A 73 -0.95 0.56 -2.27
CA ILE A 73 -0.36 1.65 -1.51
C ILE A 73 -0.67 1.52 -0.03
N ASN A 74 0.38 1.62 0.79
CA ASN A 74 0.27 1.84 2.22
C ASN A 74 0.72 3.28 2.48
N PRO A 75 -0.21 4.25 2.51
CA PRO A 75 0.17 5.66 2.64
C PRO A 75 0.64 6.02 4.05
N ALA A 76 0.52 5.10 5.00
CA ALA A 76 0.81 5.36 6.42
C ALA A 76 0.05 6.61 6.89
N ALA A 77 0.70 7.51 7.64
CA ALA A 77 0.00 8.66 8.18
C ALA A 77 -0.54 9.63 7.11
N PHE A 78 0.00 9.62 5.90
CA PHE A 78 -0.53 10.47 4.83
C PHE A 78 -1.98 10.14 4.47
N THR A 79 -2.48 8.96 4.81
CA THR A 79 -3.89 8.60 4.58
C THR A 79 -4.85 9.56 5.30
N HIS A 80 -4.41 10.15 6.40
CA HIS A 80 -5.23 11.03 7.24
C HIS A 80 -5.13 12.50 6.83
N THR A 81 -4.16 12.89 6.00
CA THR A 81 -3.79 14.29 5.78
C THR A 81 -3.64 14.69 4.32
N SER A 82 -3.30 13.77 3.42
CA SER A 82 -2.83 14.16 2.09
C SER A 82 -3.93 14.14 1.05
N ILE A 83 -4.50 15.32 0.79
CA ILE A 83 -5.37 15.53 -0.36
C ILE A 83 -4.56 15.41 -1.66
N ALA A 84 -3.27 15.77 -1.63
CA ALA A 84 -2.41 15.66 -2.80
C ALA A 84 -2.24 14.20 -3.27
N LEU A 85 -2.09 13.27 -2.32
CA LEU A 85 -2.06 11.85 -2.66
C LEU A 85 -3.40 11.38 -3.20
N LEU A 86 -4.49 11.81 -2.60
CA LEU A 86 -5.84 11.49 -3.09
C LEU A 86 -6.00 11.93 -4.54
N ASP A 87 -5.62 13.16 -4.85
CA ASP A 87 -5.74 13.69 -6.20
C ASP A 87 -4.89 12.88 -7.19
N ALA A 88 -3.67 12.49 -6.80
CA ALA A 88 -2.81 11.65 -7.63
C ALA A 88 -3.47 10.29 -7.89
N LEU A 89 -4.01 9.65 -6.86
CA LEU A 89 -4.68 8.35 -6.99
C LEU A 89 -5.87 8.43 -7.95
N LYS A 90 -6.61 9.53 -7.93
CA LYS A 90 -7.77 9.71 -8.81
C LYS A 90 -7.38 9.85 -10.28
N THR A 91 -6.13 10.19 -10.60
CA THR A 91 -5.68 10.26 -12.00
C THR A 91 -5.37 8.90 -12.61
N ILE A 92 -5.30 7.85 -11.79
CA ILE A 92 -4.91 6.51 -12.23
C ILE A 92 -6.15 5.70 -12.59
N SER A 93 -6.15 5.11 -13.78
CA SER A 93 -7.21 4.21 -14.22
C SER A 93 -6.94 2.73 -13.92
N LYS A 94 -5.71 2.42 -13.50
CA LYS A 94 -5.33 1.04 -13.16
C LYS A 94 -5.96 0.63 -11.83
N PRO A 95 -6.20 -0.68 -11.60
CA PRO A 95 -6.68 -1.16 -10.30
C PRO A 95 -5.75 -0.73 -9.17
N LYS A 96 -6.33 -0.27 -8.06
CA LYS A 96 -5.58 0.24 -6.92
C LYS A 96 -6.24 -0.15 -5.60
N ILE A 97 -5.39 -0.60 -4.67
CA ILE A 97 -5.82 -1.03 -3.34
C ILE A 97 -4.98 -0.31 -2.30
N GLU A 98 -5.65 0.24 -1.29
CA GLU A 98 -4.97 0.82 -0.13
C GLU A 98 -4.90 -0.21 0.98
N ILE A 99 -3.76 -0.26 1.69
CA ILE A 99 -3.58 -1.15 2.83
C ILE A 99 -3.04 -0.41 4.04
N HIS A 100 -3.35 -0.93 5.21
CA HIS A 100 -2.78 -0.53 6.49
C HIS A 100 -2.51 -1.78 7.32
N LEU A 101 -1.38 -1.79 8.03
CA LEU A 101 -1.03 -2.90 8.92
C LEU A 101 -1.98 -2.97 10.11
N SER A 102 -2.26 -1.81 10.73
CA SER A 102 -3.17 -1.72 11.87
C SER A 102 -4.61 -1.52 11.41
N ASN A 103 -5.56 -1.84 12.31
CA ASN A 103 -6.93 -1.43 12.12
C ASN A 103 -7.05 0.04 12.50
N ILE A 104 -7.07 0.93 11.51
CA ILE A 104 -7.09 2.39 11.72
C ILE A 104 -8.36 2.84 12.45
N TYR A 105 -9.43 2.07 12.38
CA TYR A 105 -10.71 2.39 13.04
C TYR A 105 -10.70 2.05 14.53
N ASN A 106 -9.67 1.34 15.00
CA ASN A 106 -9.51 0.97 16.41
C ASN A 106 -8.30 1.69 17.03
N ARG A 107 -8.07 2.93 16.61
CA ARG A 107 -6.96 3.77 17.10
C ARG A 107 -7.51 5.13 17.52
N GLU A 108 -6.63 6.13 17.68
CA GLU A 108 -7.03 7.49 18.03
C GLU A 108 -8.01 8.07 17.00
N ASP A 109 -8.91 8.94 17.42
CA ASP A 109 -9.95 9.49 16.54
C ASP A 109 -9.40 10.12 15.26
N TYR A 110 -8.25 10.81 15.35
CA TYR A 110 -7.64 11.44 14.18
C TYR A 110 -7.10 10.43 13.15
N ARG A 111 -7.02 9.12 13.51
CA ARG A 111 -6.60 8.05 12.61
C ARG A 111 -7.74 7.24 12.03
N LYS A 112 -8.98 7.55 12.42
CA LYS A 112 -10.15 6.81 11.94
C LYS A 112 -10.63 7.26 10.57
N ASN A 113 -10.17 8.42 10.10
CA ASN A 113 -10.59 8.99 8.83
C ASN A 113 -9.47 8.84 7.80
N SER A 114 -9.79 8.18 6.68
CA SER A 114 -8.85 8.04 5.57
C SER A 114 -9.31 8.90 4.41
N ILE A 115 -8.51 9.91 4.08
CA ILE A 115 -8.75 10.77 2.92
C ILE A 115 -8.42 10.00 1.63
N THR A 116 -7.28 9.29 1.61
CA THR A 116 -6.78 8.63 0.41
C THR A 116 -7.63 7.43 -0.03
N SER A 117 -8.35 6.80 0.90
CA SER A 117 -9.21 5.66 0.55
C SER A 117 -10.32 6.01 -0.43
N ASN A 118 -10.66 7.29 -0.56
CA ASN A 118 -11.63 7.77 -1.54
C ASN A 118 -11.10 7.70 -2.98
N GLY A 119 -9.82 7.44 -3.17
CA GLY A 119 -9.18 7.37 -4.49
C GLY A 119 -8.79 5.97 -4.93
N VAL A 120 -9.18 4.93 -4.22
CA VAL A 120 -8.82 3.54 -4.51
C VAL A 120 -10.06 2.67 -4.69
N ASP A 121 -9.87 1.49 -5.27
CA ASP A 121 -10.97 0.55 -5.54
C ASP A 121 -11.37 -0.24 -4.29
N GLY A 122 -10.46 -0.43 -3.35
CA GLY A 122 -10.73 -1.13 -2.10
C GLY A 122 -9.67 -0.85 -1.05
N ILE A 123 -9.99 -1.18 0.20
CA ILE A 123 -9.09 -0.97 1.34
C ILE A 123 -9.03 -2.25 2.17
N ILE A 124 -7.83 -2.61 2.61
CA ILE A 124 -7.60 -3.72 3.53
C ILE A 124 -6.80 -3.17 4.71
N CYS A 125 -7.27 -3.36 5.92
CA CYS A 125 -6.56 -2.90 7.10
C CYS A 125 -6.73 -3.86 8.28
N GLY A 126 -5.74 -3.89 9.17
CA GLY A 126 -5.87 -4.57 10.45
C GLY A 126 -5.30 -5.97 10.56
N PHE A 127 -4.69 -6.49 9.50
CA PHE A 127 -4.18 -7.87 9.47
C PHE A 127 -2.65 -7.96 9.51
N GLY A 128 -1.97 -6.86 9.90
CA GLY A 128 -0.52 -6.84 9.92
C GLY A 128 0.08 -7.10 8.53
N PRO A 129 1.22 -7.82 8.44
CA PRO A 129 1.84 -8.15 7.16
C PRO A 129 0.93 -8.92 6.21
N LEU A 130 -0.03 -9.69 6.72
CA LEU A 130 -1.01 -10.39 5.90
C LEU A 130 -1.82 -9.42 5.02
N SER A 131 -1.98 -8.17 5.44
CA SER A 131 -2.67 -7.15 4.64
C SER A 131 -2.07 -7.01 3.24
N TYR A 132 -0.73 -7.09 3.12
CA TYR A 132 -0.04 -7.04 1.82
C TYR A 132 -0.38 -8.25 0.96
N ILE A 133 -0.39 -9.43 1.58
CA ILE A 133 -0.68 -10.69 0.89
C ILE A 133 -2.12 -10.71 0.37
N LEU A 134 -3.06 -10.27 1.21
CA LEU A 134 -4.47 -10.18 0.82
C LEU A 134 -4.68 -9.15 -0.30
N ALA A 135 -3.94 -8.04 -0.27
CA ALA A 135 -4.03 -7.02 -1.31
C ALA A 135 -3.51 -7.54 -2.66
N ILE A 136 -2.43 -8.32 -2.65
CA ILE A 136 -1.90 -8.93 -3.87
C ILE A 136 -2.93 -9.90 -4.46
N GLU A 137 -3.57 -10.70 -3.62
CA GLU A 137 -4.63 -11.61 -4.04
C GLU A 137 -5.81 -10.85 -4.66
N ALA A 138 -6.27 -9.80 -3.96
CA ALA A 138 -7.39 -8.99 -4.42
C ALA A 138 -7.06 -8.28 -5.74
N LEU A 139 -5.86 -7.72 -5.85
CA LEU A 139 -5.44 -7.03 -7.06
C LEU A 139 -5.34 -8.00 -8.24
N ASN A 140 -4.81 -9.20 -8.00
CA ASN A 140 -4.75 -10.24 -9.03
C ASN A 140 -6.16 -10.56 -9.55
N SER A 141 -7.13 -10.65 -8.67
CA SER A 141 -8.53 -10.88 -9.07
C SER A 141 -9.07 -9.78 -9.96
N LEU A 142 -8.73 -8.52 -9.66
CA LEU A 142 -9.15 -7.37 -10.48
C LEU A 142 -8.48 -7.38 -11.85
N LEU A 143 -7.24 -7.86 -11.94
CA LEU A 143 -6.47 -7.87 -13.17
C LEU A 143 -6.88 -8.96 -14.15
N VAL A 144 -7.40 -10.08 -13.65
CA VAL A 144 -7.83 -11.21 -14.51
C VAL A 144 -9.30 -11.10 -14.94
N ASN A 145 -10.00 -10.12 -14.40
CA ASN A 145 -11.36 -9.81 -14.79
C ASN A 145 -11.35 -8.63 -15.78
#